data_22274322826d91eea8ea2aa208bcec5b
#
_entry.id   22274322826d91eea8ea2aa208bcec5b
#
_cell.length_a   1.000
_cell.length_b   1.000
_cell.length_c   1.000
_cell.angle_alpha   90.00
_cell.angle_beta   90.00
_cell.angle_gamma   90.00
#
_symmetry.space_group_name_H-M   'P 1'
#
loop_
_entity.id
_entity.type
_entity.pdbx_description
1 polymer ?
#
loop_
_entity_poly.entity_id
_entity_poly.type
_entity_poly.pdbx_seq_one_letter_code
_entity_poly.pdbx_strand_id
1 'polypeptide(L)'
;MQSMPMRFAFALLVLFMGSGPVLAGQPVSAKLSVCFTPPEQCEGRIVDVIDNARTSIRVQAYGFTSLPIIHALQRAAERGVEVLVILDKINERKYSGATLLEAAGIPVWIDFEPTIAHNKVIIIDDGLVVGGSYNYTASAQKRNAENVTFIESREIAREFLVNWDNRLKSSRAFEGKAQGQ
;
A
#
# COMPACT_ATOMS: atom_id res chain seq x y z
N MET A 1 -13.73 33.73 77.05
CA MET A 1 -12.74 33.15 76.11
C MET A 1 -13.50 32.30 75.16
N GLN A 2 -13.75 32.85 73.94
CA GLN A 2 -14.46 32.14 72.84
C GLN A 2 -13.40 31.64 71.84
N SER A 3 -13.35 30.34 71.66
CA SER A 3 -12.48 29.70 70.67
C SER A 3 -13.11 29.78 69.29
N MET A 4 -12.45 30.44 68.33
CA MET A 4 -12.80 30.46 66.90
C MET A 4 -12.39 29.14 66.18
N PRO A 5 -13.26 28.50 65.43
CA PRO A 5 -12.86 27.32 64.66
C PRO A 5 -12.13 27.74 63.35
N MET A 6 -10.94 27.19 63.16
CA MET A 6 -10.12 27.35 61.96
C MET A 6 -10.70 26.51 60.82
N ARG A 7 -11.20 27.18 59.76
CA ARG A 7 -11.73 26.55 58.55
C ARG A 7 -10.56 26.23 57.60
N PHE A 8 -10.23 24.94 57.43
CA PHE A 8 -9.34 24.51 56.39
C PHE A 8 -10.07 24.48 55.04
N ALA A 9 -9.68 25.36 54.12
CA ALA A 9 -10.13 25.31 52.75
C ALA A 9 -9.26 24.28 51.98
N PHE A 10 -9.90 23.18 51.61
CA PHE A 10 -9.26 22.23 50.67
C PHE A 10 -9.40 22.81 49.26
N ALA A 11 -8.30 23.26 48.69
CA ALA A 11 -8.24 23.60 47.24
C ALA A 11 -8.14 22.31 46.42
N LEU A 12 -9.22 21.99 45.72
CA LEU A 12 -9.24 20.86 44.79
C LEU A 12 -8.48 21.28 43.50
N LEU A 13 -7.26 20.81 43.37
CA LEU A 13 -6.45 21.01 42.14
C LEU A 13 -6.97 20.07 41.05
N VAL A 14 -7.84 20.60 40.16
CA VAL A 14 -8.27 19.87 38.98
C VAL A 14 -7.13 19.90 37.94
N LEU A 15 -6.38 18.80 37.82
CA LEU A 15 -5.45 18.61 36.71
C LEU A 15 -6.25 18.47 35.43
N PHE A 16 -6.31 19.52 34.63
CA PHE A 16 -6.69 19.42 33.23
C PHE A 16 -5.59 18.65 32.49
N MET A 17 -5.79 17.35 32.27
CA MET A 17 -5.02 16.62 31.25
C MET A 17 -5.44 17.18 29.89
N GLY A 18 -4.70 18.16 29.41
CA GLY A 18 -4.84 18.67 28.05
C GLY A 18 -4.52 17.51 27.09
N SER A 19 -5.53 17.04 26.36
CA SER A 19 -5.31 16.28 25.14
C SER A 19 -4.50 17.19 24.19
N GLY A 20 -3.19 16.92 24.08
CA GLY A 20 -2.33 17.58 23.11
C GLY A 20 -2.94 17.46 21.72
N PRO A 21 -2.74 18.46 20.84
CA PRO A 21 -3.23 18.36 19.47
C PRO A 21 -2.62 17.09 18.85
N VAL A 22 -3.48 16.24 18.29
CA VAL A 22 -3.06 15.23 17.34
C VAL A 22 -2.37 16.01 16.22
N LEU A 23 -1.05 15.88 16.11
CA LEU A 23 -0.29 16.47 15.02
C LEU A 23 -0.77 15.78 13.73
N ALA A 24 -1.74 16.39 13.07
CA ALA A 24 -1.99 16.12 11.66
C ALA A 24 -0.66 16.32 10.92
N GLY A 25 -0.27 15.37 10.07
CA GLY A 25 0.95 15.48 9.28
C GLY A 25 1.01 16.86 8.60
N GLN A 26 2.22 17.44 8.50
CA GLN A 26 2.38 18.74 7.86
C GLN A 26 1.88 18.65 6.41
N PRO A 27 1.21 19.71 5.90
CA PRO A 27 0.77 19.71 4.50
C PRO A 27 1.96 19.50 3.55
N VAL A 28 1.82 18.53 2.65
CA VAL A 28 2.85 18.14 1.68
C VAL A 28 2.39 18.55 0.29
N SER A 29 3.31 19.13 -0.50
CA SER A 29 3.03 19.41 -1.90
C SER A 29 3.20 18.15 -2.74
N ALA A 30 2.22 17.88 -3.61
CA ALA A 30 2.23 16.75 -4.52
C ALA A 30 1.60 17.13 -5.86
N LYS A 31 2.13 16.55 -6.95
CA LYS A 31 1.46 16.59 -8.26
C LYS A 31 0.53 15.39 -8.35
N LEU A 32 -0.73 15.63 -8.65
CA LEU A 32 -1.76 14.61 -8.69
C LEU A 32 -2.34 14.47 -10.08
N SER A 33 -2.61 13.22 -10.48
CA SER A 33 -3.51 12.92 -11.58
C SER A 33 -4.40 11.73 -11.22
N VAL A 34 -5.56 11.67 -11.85
CA VAL A 34 -6.56 10.62 -11.58
C VAL A 34 -6.99 9.94 -12.87
N CYS A 35 -7.53 8.75 -12.72
CA CYS A 35 -8.11 7.97 -13.81
C CYS A 35 -9.34 7.24 -13.24
N PHE A 36 -10.41 7.17 -14.03
CA PHE A 36 -11.65 6.51 -13.62
C PHE A 36 -12.09 5.47 -14.65
N THR A 37 -12.48 4.29 -14.16
CA THR A 37 -13.09 3.26 -15.01
C THR A 37 -14.59 3.14 -14.73
N PRO A 38 -15.44 2.91 -15.75
CA PRO A 38 -15.26 3.34 -17.13
C PRO A 38 -15.35 4.86 -17.24
N PRO A 39 -14.93 5.53 -18.32
CA PRO A 39 -14.55 4.95 -19.61
C PRO A 39 -13.04 4.85 -19.84
N GLU A 40 -12.19 5.30 -18.87
CA GLU A 40 -10.76 5.42 -19.10
C GLU A 40 -10.02 4.08 -19.03
N GLN A 41 -8.85 4.01 -19.68
CA GLN A 41 -7.95 2.85 -19.68
C GLN A 41 -6.92 2.94 -18.53
N CYS A 42 -7.40 2.83 -17.29
CA CYS A 42 -6.54 2.99 -16.10
C CYS A 42 -5.47 1.90 -16.00
N GLU A 43 -5.76 0.67 -16.44
CA GLU A 43 -4.78 -0.42 -16.49
C GLU A 43 -3.57 -0.04 -17.36
N GLY A 44 -3.83 0.56 -18.55
CA GLY A 44 -2.76 1.02 -19.43
C GLY A 44 -1.87 2.07 -18.77
N ARG A 45 -2.45 3.06 -18.08
CA ARG A 45 -1.68 4.07 -17.34
C ARG A 45 -0.85 3.48 -16.20
N ILE A 46 -1.36 2.44 -15.50
CA ILE A 46 -0.58 1.72 -14.49
C ILE A 46 0.59 0.98 -15.15
N VAL A 47 0.35 0.30 -16.26
CA VAL A 47 1.40 -0.37 -17.05
C VAL A 47 2.47 0.63 -17.49
N ASP A 48 2.07 1.79 -18.03
CA ASP A 48 2.99 2.82 -18.52
C ASP A 48 3.95 3.30 -17.41
N VAL A 49 3.46 3.55 -16.19
CA VAL A 49 4.34 4.00 -15.10
C VAL A 49 5.25 2.88 -14.60
N ILE A 50 4.83 1.62 -14.63
CA ILE A 50 5.67 0.45 -14.31
C ILE A 50 6.77 0.28 -15.37
N ASP A 51 6.42 0.39 -16.66
CA ASP A 51 7.37 0.26 -17.76
C ASP A 51 8.41 1.40 -17.79
N ASN A 52 8.09 2.56 -17.20
CA ASN A 52 9.01 3.69 -17.04
C ASN A 52 9.83 3.66 -15.74
N ALA A 53 9.59 2.72 -14.84
CA ALA A 53 10.36 2.56 -13.60
C ALA A 53 11.84 2.28 -13.87
N ARG A 54 12.72 2.84 -13.04
CA ARG A 54 14.19 2.82 -13.25
C ARG A 54 14.97 2.11 -12.15
N THR A 55 14.50 2.17 -10.91
CA THR A 55 15.26 1.69 -9.75
C THR A 55 14.48 0.70 -8.90
N SER A 56 13.23 1.01 -8.54
CA SER A 56 12.48 0.18 -7.59
C SER A 56 10.97 0.23 -7.83
N ILE A 57 10.32 -0.88 -7.54
CA ILE A 57 8.86 -1.00 -7.48
C ILE A 57 8.49 -1.78 -6.22
N ARG A 58 7.61 -1.22 -5.40
CA ARG A 58 7.00 -1.88 -4.23
C ARG A 58 5.50 -2.00 -4.45
N VAL A 59 4.99 -3.21 -4.45
CA VAL A 59 3.55 -3.47 -4.64
C VAL A 59 2.93 -3.97 -3.36
N GLN A 60 1.73 -3.51 -3.06
CA GLN A 60 0.89 -4.03 -1.99
C GLN A 60 -0.53 -4.16 -2.50
N ALA A 61 -1.06 -5.40 -2.62
CA ALA A 61 -2.32 -5.62 -3.31
C ALA A 61 -3.22 -6.69 -2.69
N TYR A 62 -4.53 -6.42 -2.75
CA TYR A 62 -5.58 -7.37 -2.41
C TYR A 62 -5.87 -8.28 -3.61
N GLY A 63 -6.61 -7.80 -4.61
CA GLY A 63 -6.90 -8.56 -5.83
C GLY A 63 -5.80 -8.36 -6.87
N PHE A 64 -5.11 -9.44 -7.27
CA PHE A 64 -3.93 -9.36 -8.14
C PHE A 64 -3.95 -10.44 -9.22
N THR A 65 -4.63 -10.17 -10.33
CA THR A 65 -4.83 -11.13 -11.44
C THR A 65 -4.73 -10.48 -12.83
N SER A 66 -4.39 -9.18 -12.92
CA SER A 66 -4.21 -8.50 -14.20
C SER A 66 -2.92 -8.95 -14.87
N LEU A 67 -3.03 -9.70 -15.96
CA LEU A 67 -1.88 -10.12 -16.75
C LEU A 67 -1.07 -8.95 -17.32
N PRO A 68 -1.68 -7.86 -17.84
CA PRO A 68 -0.90 -6.70 -18.30
C PRO A 68 -0.01 -6.11 -17.21
N ILE A 69 -0.51 -5.97 -15.97
CA ILE A 69 0.26 -5.44 -14.84
C ILE A 69 1.35 -6.45 -14.42
N ILE A 70 1.03 -7.75 -14.33
CA ILE A 70 2.00 -8.81 -14.00
C ILE A 70 3.15 -8.79 -15.01
N HIS A 71 2.85 -8.78 -16.31
CA HIS A 71 3.87 -8.74 -17.36
C HIS A 71 4.70 -7.47 -17.32
N ALA A 72 4.11 -6.30 -16.98
CA ALA A 72 4.85 -5.06 -16.81
C ALA A 72 5.87 -5.15 -15.66
N LEU A 73 5.48 -5.76 -14.51
CA LEU A 73 6.40 -6.00 -13.39
C LEU A 73 7.53 -6.97 -13.78
N GLN A 74 7.23 -8.02 -14.56
CA GLN A 74 8.24 -8.94 -15.08
C GLN A 74 9.25 -8.20 -15.99
N ARG A 75 8.76 -7.40 -16.94
CA ARG A 75 9.64 -6.56 -17.79
C ARG A 75 10.47 -5.58 -16.97
N ALA A 76 9.91 -5.00 -15.89
CA ALA A 76 10.67 -4.12 -15.01
C ALA A 76 11.82 -4.88 -14.34
N ALA A 77 11.57 -6.08 -13.80
CA ALA A 77 12.59 -6.94 -13.21
C ALA A 77 13.66 -7.35 -14.24
N GLU A 78 13.27 -7.70 -15.47
CA GLU A 78 14.21 -8.01 -16.58
C GLU A 78 15.12 -6.81 -16.93
N ARG A 79 14.64 -5.58 -16.75
CA ARG A 79 15.46 -4.35 -16.90
C ARG A 79 16.39 -4.09 -15.71
N GLY A 80 16.35 -4.90 -14.65
CA GLY A 80 17.15 -4.73 -13.44
C GLY A 80 16.50 -3.82 -12.39
N VAL A 81 15.21 -3.47 -12.52
CA VAL A 81 14.45 -2.76 -11.49
C VAL A 81 14.18 -3.70 -10.33
N GLU A 82 14.40 -3.26 -9.10
CA GLU A 82 14.10 -4.04 -7.90
C GLU A 82 12.58 -4.08 -7.68
N VAL A 83 11.96 -5.23 -7.95
CA VAL A 83 10.51 -5.43 -7.79
C VAL A 83 10.24 -6.32 -6.59
N LEU A 84 9.51 -5.81 -5.59
CA LEU A 84 9.09 -6.55 -4.39
C LEU A 84 7.57 -6.44 -4.21
N VAL A 85 6.91 -7.55 -3.88
CA VAL A 85 5.44 -7.63 -3.89
C VAL A 85 4.90 -8.24 -2.60
N ILE A 86 3.96 -7.56 -1.95
CA ILE A 86 3.17 -8.08 -0.83
C ILE A 86 1.73 -8.23 -1.28
N LEU A 87 1.15 -9.42 -1.12
CA LEU A 87 -0.23 -9.72 -1.51
C LEU A 87 -1.05 -10.19 -0.31
N ASP A 88 -2.35 -9.97 -0.36
CA ASP A 88 -3.29 -10.58 0.57
C ASP A 88 -3.30 -12.10 0.41
N LYS A 89 -3.64 -12.81 1.50
CA LYS A 89 -3.74 -14.28 1.57
C LYS A 89 -4.70 -14.91 0.55
N ILE A 90 -5.65 -14.15 -0.03
CA ILE A 90 -6.50 -14.67 -1.11
C ILE A 90 -5.70 -15.02 -2.38
N ASN A 91 -4.47 -14.51 -2.51
CA ASN A 91 -3.58 -14.80 -3.64
C ASN A 91 -2.71 -16.06 -3.40
N GLU A 92 -2.79 -16.68 -2.24
CA GLU A 92 -2.13 -17.97 -1.94
C GLU A 92 -2.86 -19.14 -2.62
N ARG A 93 -2.97 -19.07 -3.93
CA ARG A 93 -3.66 -20.07 -4.76
C ARG A 93 -2.74 -20.56 -5.88
N LYS A 94 -2.90 -21.82 -6.24
CA LYS A 94 -2.30 -22.35 -7.47
C LYS A 94 -2.80 -21.51 -8.67
N TYR A 95 -1.89 -21.13 -9.55
CA TYR A 95 -2.17 -20.26 -10.72
C TYR A 95 -2.65 -18.84 -10.38
N SER A 96 -2.16 -18.27 -9.29
CA SER A 96 -2.38 -16.86 -8.95
C SER A 96 -1.34 -15.94 -9.61
N GLY A 97 -1.56 -14.62 -9.51
CA GLY A 97 -0.53 -13.64 -9.88
C GLY A 97 0.77 -13.81 -9.09
N ALA A 98 0.70 -14.28 -7.82
CA ALA A 98 1.87 -14.61 -7.01
C ALA A 98 2.75 -15.68 -7.67
N THR A 99 2.12 -16.77 -8.15
CA THR A 99 2.85 -17.86 -8.85
C THR A 99 3.54 -17.38 -10.12
N LEU A 100 2.90 -16.48 -10.88
CA LEU A 100 3.49 -15.95 -12.12
C LEU A 100 4.68 -15.03 -11.84
N LEU A 101 4.62 -14.24 -10.76
CA LEU A 101 5.74 -13.38 -10.35
C LEU A 101 6.90 -14.20 -9.80
N GLU A 102 6.63 -15.16 -8.92
CA GLU A 102 7.65 -16.06 -8.36
C GLU A 102 8.37 -16.84 -9.47
N ALA A 103 7.64 -17.39 -10.45
CA ALA A 103 8.21 -18.07 -11.60
C ALA A 103 9.16 -17.18 -12.44
N ALA A 104 8.99 -15.87 -12.39
CA ALA A 104 9.87 -14.88 -13.01
C ALA A 104 11.00 -14.40 -12.06
N GLY A 105 11.16 -15.02 -10.89
CA GLY A 105 12.19 -14.66 -9.91
C GLY A 105 11.89 -13.39 -9.12
N ILE A 106 10.66 -12.87 -9.18
CA ILE A 106 10.25 -11.70 -8.40
C ILE A 106 9.84 -12.15 -7.00
N PRO A 107 10.47 -11.61 -5.93
CA PRO A 107 10.12 -11.94 -4.56
C PRO A 107 8.67 -11.51 -4.23
N VAL A 108 7.90 -12.44 -3.69
CA VAL A 108 6.51 -12.24 -3.26
C VAL A 108 6.36 -12.65 -1.81
N TRP A 109 5.61 -11.87 -1.04
CA TRP A 109 5.19 -12.20 0.32
C TRP A 109 3.68 -12.18 0.43
N ILE A 110 3.17 -12.95 1.38
CA ILE A 110 1.75 -13.00 1.71
C ILE A 110 1.54 -12.41 3.10
N ASP A 111 0.67 -11.41 3.18
CA ASP A 111 0.28 -10.76 4.42
C ASP A 111 -0.91 -11.47 5.05
N PHE A 112 -0.67 -12.21 6.15
CA PHE A 112 -1.66 -12.99 6.86
C PHE A 112 -2.20 -12.28 8.12
N GLU A 113 -1.51 -11.23 8.57
CA GLU A 113 -1.80 -10.64 9.88
C GLU A 113 -3.19 -9.98 9.94
N PRO A 114 -3.58 -9.10 8.99
CA PRO A 114 -4.92 -8.52 9.02
C PRO A 114 -5.96 -9.53 8.52
N THR A 115 -7.21 -9.30 8.90
CA THR A 115 -8.32 -10.07 8.33
C THR A 115 -8.33 -9.98 6.80
N ILE A 116 -8.05 -8.79 6.26
CA ILE A 116 -7.92 -8.51 4.83
C ILE A 116 -6.80 -7.48 4.64
N ALA A 117 -5.74 -7.82 3.89
CA ALA A 117 -4.74 -6.87 3.43
C ALA A 117 -5.28 -6.14 2.17
N HIS A 118 -6.19 -5.17 2.37
CA HIS A 118 -7.03 -4.58 1.31
C HIS A 118 -6.38 -3.42 0.55
N ASN A 119 -5.06 -3.33 0.56
CA ASN A 119 -4.33 -2.28 -0.16
C ASN A 119 -4.35 -2.48 -1.68
N LYS A 120 -4.22 -1.38 -2.42
CA LYS A 120 -4.01 -1.32 -3.86
C LYS A 120 -3.02 -0.19 -4.10
N VAL A 121 -1.75 -0.49 -3.87
CA VAL A 121 -0.66 0.49 -3.90
C VAL A 121 0.51 -0.05 -4.70
N ILE A 122 1.06 0.80 -5.56
CA ILE A 122 2.35 0.61 -6.20
C ILE A 122 3.19 1.87 -5.93
N ILE A 123 4.40 1.69 -5.40
CA ILE A 123 5.35 2.77 -5.15
C ILE A 123 6.49 2.58 -6.15
N ILE A 124 6.83 3.62 -6.91
CA ILE A 124 7.80 3.57 -8.00
C ILE A 124 8.89 4.61 -7.75
N ASP A 125 10.14 4.18 -7.81
CA ASP A 125 11.35 5.00 -7.75
C ASP A 125 11.37 6.00 -6.57
N ASP A 126 10.75 5.59 -5.42
CA ASP A 126 10.62 6.38 -4.20
C ASP A 126 10.01 7.79 -4.39
N GLY A 127 9.28 7.99 -5.48
CA GLY A 127 8.74 9.29 -5.84
C GLY A 127 7.32 9.32 -6.41
N LEU A 128 6.83 8.19 -6.91
CA LEU A 128 5.47 8.05 -7.43
C LEU A 128 4.71 6.99 -6.65
N VAL A 129 3.51 7.34 -6.18
CA VAL A 129 2.56 6.39 -5.59
C VAL A 129 1.35 6.26 -6.50
N VAL A 130 0.99 5.03 -6.85
CA VAL A 130 -0.26 4.68 -7.51
C VAL A 130 -1.17 4.03 -6.48
N GLY A 131 -2.38 4.54 -6.29
CA GLY A 131 -3.34 4.00 -5.32
C GLY A 131 -4.78 4.31 -5.71
N GLY A 132 -5.74 3.81 -4.93
CA GLY A 132 -7.16 4.04 -5.18
C GLY A 132 -8.03 2.84 -4.83
N SER A 133 -9.23 2.76 -5.45
CA SER A 133 -10.13 1.62 -5.27
C SER A 133 -9.79 0.44 -6.19
N TYR A 134 -9.01 0.69 -7.25
CA TYR A 134 -8.75 -0.22 -8.35
C TYR A 134 -7.96 -1.47 -7.91
N ASN A 135 -8.60 -2.62 -7.81
CA ASN A 135 -7.90 -3.90 -7.71
C ASN A 135 -7.17 -4.21 -9.02
N TYR A 136 -6.00 -4.78 -8.96
CA TYR A 136 -5.21 -5.14 -10.16
C TYR A 136 -5.77 -6.39 -10.82
N THR A 137 -6.99 -6.24 -11.39
CA THR A 137 -7.78 -7.31 -12.00
C THR A 137 -8.44 -6.85 -13.29
N ALA A 138 -8.72 -7.79 -14.19
CA ALA A 138 -9.48 -7.50 -15.41
C ALA A 138 -10.90 -6.96 -15.12
N SER A 139 -11.51 -7.35 -13.99
CA SER A 139 -12.83 -6.84 -13.60
C SER A 139 -12.80 -5.37 -13.24
N ALA A 140 -11.75 -4.90 -12.59
CA ALA A 140 -11.56 -3.49 -12.24
C ALA A 140 -11.54 -2.62 -13.51
N GLN A 141 -10.85 -3.07 -14.59
CA GLN A 141 -10.79 -2.32 -15.83
C GLN A 141 -12.09 -2.40 -16.65
N LYS A 142 -12.76 -3.57 -16.68
CA LYS A 142 -13.79 -3.84 -17.67
C LYS A 142 -15.22 -3.76 -17.14
N ARG A 143 -15.44 -3.86 -15.84
CA ARG A 143 -16.76 -4.07 -15.25
C ARG A 143 -17.09 -3.19 -14.06
N ASN A 144 -16.08 -2.71 -13.32
CA ASN A 144 -16.29 -1.93 -12.12
C ASN A 144 -16.17 -0.43 -12.38
N ALA A 145 -16.84 0.36 -11.55
CA ALA A 145 -16.53 1.78 -11.41
C ALA A 145 -15.41 1.92 -10.37
N GLU A 146 -14.21 2.33 -10.82
CA GLU A 146 -13.02 2.44 -9.97
C GLU A 146 -12.32 3.78 -10.19
N ASN A 147 -11.46 4.13 -9.24
CA ASN A 147 -10.52 5.24 -9.38
C ASN A 147 -9.09 4.78 -9.18
N VAL A 148 -8.18 5.42 -9.90
CA VAL A 148 -6.73 5.32 -9.70
C VAL A 148 -6.19 6.74 -9.53
N THR A 149 -5.41 6.97 -8.50
CA THR A 149 -4.71 8.22 -8.24
C THR A 149 -3.20 7.99 -8.38
N PHE A 150 -2.55 8.89 -9.12
CA PHE A 150 -1.10 8.95 -9.27
C PHE A 150 -0.61 10.16 -8.51
N ILE A 151 0.29 9.96 -7.53
CA ILE A 151 0.78 10.98 -6.61
C ILE A 151 2.29 11.10 -6.78
N GLU A 152 2.76 12.16 -7.43
CA GLU A 152 4.18 12.46 -7.54
C GLU A 152 4.61 13.30 -6.33
N SER A 153 5.23 12.66 -5.34
CA SER A 153 5.80 13.29 -4.15
C SER A 153 6.71 12.28 -3.43
N ARG A 154 7.99 12.61 -3.27
CA ARG A 154 8.93 11.78 -2.51
C ARG A 154 8.57 11.66 -1.04
N GLU A 155 8.01 12.70 -0.47
CA GLU A 155 7.62 12.73 0.93
C GLU A 155 6.46 11.77 1.20
N ILE A 156 5.40 11.82 0.37
CA ILE A 156 4.28 10.89 0.44
C ILE A 156 4.75 9.45 0.14
N ALA A 157 5.58 9.25 -0.90
CA ALA A 157 6.12 7.94 -1.23
C ALA A 157 6.89 7.32 -0.06
N ARG A 158 7.65 8.13 0.69
CA ARG A 158 8.37 7.66 1.90
C ARG A 158 7.42 7.15 2.98
N GLU A 159 6.28 7.81 3.21
CA GLU A 159 5.29 7.34 4.18
C GLU A 159 4.68 5.99 3.76
N PHE A 160 4.41 5.83 2.47
CA PHE A 160 3.95 4.55 1.92
C PHE A 160 5.01 3.47 2.02
N LEU A 161 6.28 3.78 1.78
CA LEU A 161 7.40 2.84 1.95
C LEU A 161 7.55 2.39 3.40
N VAL A 162 7.48 3.31 4.37
CA VAL A 162 7.50 2.96 5.81
C VAL A 162 6.37 1.99 6.15
N ASN A 163 5.16 2.22 5.63
CA ASN A 163 4.04 1.30 5.82
C ASN A 163 4.31 -0.05 5.13
N TRP A 164 4.83 -0.03 3.90
CA TRP A 164 5.16 -1.24 3.13
C TRP A 164 6.18 -2.10 3.89
N ASP A 165 7.27 -1.50 4.39
CA ASP A 165 8.31 -2.17 5.17
C ASP A 165 7.76 -2.78 6.48
N ASN A 166 6.83 -2.09 7.14
CA ASN A 166 6.18 -2.61 8.34
C ASN A 166 5.28 -3.82 8.02
N ARG A 167 4.57 -3.80 6.89
CA ARG A 167 3.78 -4.95 6.45
C ARG A 167 4.65 -6.13 6.02
N LEU A 168 5.81 -5.87 5.40
CA LEU A 168 6.77 -6.91 5.04
C LEU A 168 7.23 -7.70 6.27
N LYS A 169 7.52 -7.03 7.40
CA LYS A 169 7.98 -7.68 8.66
C LYS A 169 6.98 -8.71 9.20
N SER A 170 5.70 -8.54 8.94
CA SER A 170 4.62 -9.44 9.38
C SER A 170 4.13 -10.38 8.28
N SER A 171 4.69 -10.28 7.08
CA SER A 171 4.36 -11.13 5.94
C SER A 171 5.28 -12.36 5.88
N ARG A 172 4.81 -13.41 5.20
CA ARG A 172 5.59 -14.63 4.96
C ARG A 172 5.96 -14.71 3.50
N ALA A 173 7.19 -15.12 3.19
CA ALA A 173 7.58 -15.39 1.83
C ALA A 173 6.60 -16.37 1.17
N PHE A 174 6.18 -16.06 -0.05
CA PHE A 174 5.38 -16.97 -0.85
C PHE A 174 6.29 -18.06 -1.39
N GLU A 175 6.00 -19.29 -1.01
CA GLU A 175 6.65 -20.46 -1.59
C GLU A 175 5.62 -21.08 -2.52
N GLY A 176 5.76 -20.87 -3.83
CA GLY A 176 4.99 -21.58 -4.83
C GLY A 176 5.14 -23.06 -4.56
N LYS A 177 4.02 -23.76 -4.35
CA LYS A 177 4.10 -25.22 -4.23
C LYS A 177 4.81 -25.71 -5.48
N ALA A 178 6.07 -26.11 -5.32
CA ALA A 178 6.85 -26.76 -6.35
C ALA A 178 5.92 -27.76 -7.04
N GLN A 179 5.94 -27.75 -8.38
CA GLN A 179 5.23 -28.76 -9.16
C GLN A 179 5.85 -30.10 -8.80
N GLY A 180 5.33 -30.72 -7.74
CA GLY A 180 5.80 -31.96 -7.17
C GLY A 180 4.63 -32.91 -7.07
N GLN A 181 4.65 -33.83 -8.00
CA GLN A 181 4.02 -35.17 -7.99
C GLN A 181 2.51 -35.22 -8.24
#